data_1031c877753efbb2b9ca516ae3626164
#
_entry.id   1031c877753efbb2b9ca516ae3626164
#
_cell.length_a   1.000
_cell.length_b   1.000
_cell.length_c   1.000
_cell.angle_alpha   90.00
_cell.angle_beta   90.00
_cell.angle_gamma   90.00
#
_symmetry.space_group_name_H-M   'P 1'
#
loop_
_entity.id
_entity.type
_entity.pdbx_description
1 polymer ?
#
loop_
_entity_poly.entity_id
_entity_poly.type
_entity_poly.pdbx_seq_one_letter_code
_entity_poly.pdbx_strand_id
1 'polypeptide(L)'
;MWRYFQLSLSQLVLIISLSLPVAFVFSVQISTSGLTDAGTFRLTACGCVAGLWVALAMYMRDTDRRRCLPDVLMTTVRCGNADVDMRQNEKAEIIWQVLNSDALYREQTRMWWQGMRMLLLRAIVRAPATLLLLVAAGLWLCPGDLSALLMQLKAAAPASQAAFAGGVLLFVYVITGEICALSEIIRCRGKGMVCFVTAYQEGVCRYVRQQREGAERPGTEVAE
;
A
#
# COMPACT_ATOMS: atom_id res chain seq x y z
N MET A 1 14.75 22.80 2.43
CA MET A 1 13.51 21.99 2.61
C MET A 1 12.77 21.74 1.29
N TRP A 2 12.62 22.66 0.37
CA TRP A 2 11.91 22.50 -0.91
C TRP A 2 12.42 21.36 -1.80
N ARG A 3 13.69 21.01 -1.72
CA ARG A 3 14.36 19.99 -2.54
C ARG A 3 13.72 18.59 -2.41
N TYR A 4 13.18 18.23 -1.24
CA TYR A 4 12.54 16.92 -0.99
C TYR A 4 11.08 16.86 -1.41
N PHE A 5 10.47 18.02 -1.73
CA PHE A 5 9.09 18.08 -2.24
C PHE A 5 9.02 17.99 -3.78
N GLN A 6 10.18 18.02 -4.48
CA GLN A 6 10.24 17.78 -5.91
C GLN A 6 10.20 16.28 -6.18
N LEU A 7 8.98 15.77 -6.36
CA LEU A 7 8.79 14.35 -6.69
C LEU A 7 9.08 14.09 -8.16
N SER A 8 9.69 12.94 -8.45
CA SER A 8 9.74 12.43 -9.81
C SER A 8 8.33 12.02 -10.27
N LEU A 9 8.11 12.03 -11.57
CA LEU A 9 6.83 11.64 -12.17
C LEU A 9 6.42 10.23 -11.74
N SER A 10 7.39 9.32 -11.61
CA SER A 10 7.19 7.93 -11.17
C SER A 10 6.69 7.84 -9.73
N GLN A 11 7.22 8.67 -8.82
CA GLN A 11 6.78 8.77 -7.43
C GLN A 11 5.35 9.31 -7.34
N LEU A 12 5.04 10.34 -8.11
CA LEU A 12 3.70 10.93 -8.14
C LEU A 12 2.66 9.94 -8.66
N VAL A 13 2.97 9.19 -9.72
CA VAL A 13 2.08 8.15 -10.25
C VAL A 13 1.82 7.07 -9.21
N LEU A 14 2.83 6.62 -8.46
CA LEU A 14 2.64 5.64 -7.39
C LEU A 14 1.74 6.19 -6.27
N ILE A 15 1.97 7.42 -5.81
CA ILE A 15 1.16 8.07 -4.76
C ILE A 15 -0.31 8.16 -5.19
N ILE A 16 -0.58 8.62 -6.40
CA ILE A 16 -1.94 8.70 -6.94
C ILE A 16 -2.57 7.32 -7.04
N SER A 17 -1.82 6.33 -7.56
CA SER A 17 -2.31 4.94 -7.71
C SER A 17 -2.67 4.29 -6.38
N LEU A 18 -1.97 4.62 -5.30
CA LEU A 18 -2.28 4.15 -3.95
C LEU A 18 -3.45 4.93 -3.33
N SER A 19 -3.50 6.25 -3.54
CA SER A 19 -4.48 7.13 -2.89
C SER A 19 -5.89 6.93 -3.44
N LEU A 20 -6.07 6.72 -4.74
CA LEU A 20 -7.39 6.62 -5.36
C LEU A 20 -8.24 5.45 -4.83
N PRO A 21 -7.74 4.19 -4.77
CA PRO A 21 -8.52 3.09 -4.21
C PRO A 21 -8.82 3.27 -2.72
N VAL A 22 -7.86 3.78 -1.95
CA VAL A 22 -8.05 4.05 -0.52
C VAL A 22 -9.13 5.12 -0.31
N ALA A 23 -9.06 6.24 -1.05
CA ALA A 23 -10.06 7.29 -0.98
C ALA A 23 -11.45 6.80 -1.40
N PHE A 24 -11.53 5.91 -2.40
CA PHE A 24 -12.77 5.30 -2.84
C PHE A 24 -13.39 4.44 -1.73
N VAL A 25 -12.63 3.55 -1.11
CA VAL A 25 -13.08 2.72 0.01
C VAL A 25 -13.58 3.59 1.16
N PHE A 26 -12.82 4.59 1.58
CA PHE A 26 -13.23 5.52 2.65
C PHE A 26 -14.49 6.31 2.29
N SER A 27 -14.62 6.78 1.04
CA SER A 27 -15.80 7.53 0.63
C SER A 27 -17.07 6.70 0.66
N VAL A 28 -17.00 5.41 0.31
CA VAL A 28 -18.14 4.47 0.40
C VAL A 28 -18.54 4.21 1.84
N GLN A 29 -17.57 4.07 2.76
CA GLN A 29 -17.84 3.79 4.17
C GLN A 29 -18.36 5.01 4.94
N ILE A 30 -17.89 6.22 4.63
CA ILE A 30 -18.31 7.45 5.30
C ILE A 30 -19.66 7.96 4.78
N SER A 31 -20.02 7.63 3.54
CA SER A 31 -21.27 8.07 2.93
C SER A 31 -22.47 7.38 3.58
N THR A 32 -23.11 8.07 4.51
CA THR A 32 -24.34 7.62 5.19
C THR A 32 -25.55 7.57 4.26
N SER A 33 -25.47 8.18 3.08
CA SER A 33 -26.53 8.24 2.07
C SER A 33 -26.50 7.09 1.06
N GLY A 34 -25.55 6.16 1.18
CA GLY A 34 -25.39 5.02 0.26
C GLY A 34 -24.89 5.37 -1.14
N LEU A 35 -24.77 6.65 -1.46
CA LEU A 35 -24.20 7.17 -2.70
C LEU A 35 -22.94 7.95 -2.35
N THR A 36 -21.83 7.62 -3.00
CA THR A 36 -20.59 8.37 -2.85
C THR A 36 -20.81 9.82 -3.27
N ASP A 37 -20.75 10.76 -2.32
CA ASP A 37 -20.70 12.16 -2.66
C ASP A 37 -19.37 12.49 -3.31
N ALA A 38 -19.42 13.05 -4.52
CA ALA A 38 -18.24 13.42 -5.29
C ALA A 38 -17.34 14.42 -4.54
N GLY A 39 -17.93 15.25 -3.66
CA GLY A 39 -17.21 16.19 -2.81
C GLY A 39 -16.36 15.45 -1.77
N THR A 40 -16.96 14.53 -1.05
CA THR A 40 -16.29 13.71 -0.04
C THR A 40 -15.15 12.87 -0.64
N PHE A 41 -15.40 12.25 -1.81
CA PHE A 41 -14.35 11.51 -2.52
C PHE A 41 -13.17 12.40 -2.89
N ARG A 42 -13.41 13.58 -3.48
CA ARG A 42 -12.34 14.51 -3.87
C ARG A 42 -11.52 14.96 -2.67
N LEU A 43 -12.20 15.33 -1.58
CA LEU A 43 -11.54 15.78 -0.35
C LEU A 43 -10.65 14.66 0.25
N THR A 44 -11.18 13.45 0.33
CA THR A 44 -10.45 12.29 0.84
C THR A 44 -9.26 11.94 -0.06
N ALA A 45 -9.45 11.96 -1.39
CA ALA A 45 -8.38 11.69 -2.34
C ALA A 45 -7.25 12.73 -2.24
N CYS A 46 -7.59 14.03 -2.18
CA CYS A 46 -6.60 15.09 -1.98
C CYS A 46 -5.87 14.94 -0.65
N GLY A 47 -6.58 14.60 0.43
CA GLY A 47 -6.00 14.35 1.74
C GLY A 47 -5.02 13.17 1.74
N CYS A 48 -5.38 12.05 1.12
CA CYS A 48 -4.51 10.89 0.98
C CYS A 48 -3.26 11.20 0.14
N VAL A 49 -3.41 11.88 -1.00
CA VAL A 49 -2.28 12.29 -1.85
C VAL A 49 -1.34 13.20 -1.09
N ALA A 50 -1.88 14.25 -0.44
CA ALA A 50 -1.08 15.19 0.33
C ALA A 50 -0.37 14.50 1.51
N GLY A 51 -1.07 13.63 2.24
CA GLY A 51 -0.52 12.88 3.36
C GLY A 51 0.64 11.97 2.94
N LEU A 52 0.46 11.18 1.88
CA LEU A 52 1.53 10.32 1.35
C LEU A 52 2.69 11.12 0.78
N TRP A 53 2.42 12.23 0.13
CA TRP A 53 3.46 13.14 -0.37
C TRP A 53 4.33 13.69 0.77
N VAL A 54 3.70 14.24 1.81
CA VAL A 54 4.41 14.76 2.98
C VAL A 54 5.18 13.64 3.70
N ALA A 55 4.57 12.47 3.89
CA ALA A 55 5.23 11.33 4.52
C ALA A 55 6.48 10.88 3.74
N LEU A 56 6.41 10.80 2.41
CA LEU A 56 7.56 10.46 1.57
C LEU A 56 8.65 11.52 1.67
N ALA A 57 8.29 12.82 1.60
CA ALA A 57 9.23 13.92 1.72
C ALA A 57 9.94 13.93 3.09
N MET A 58 9.21 13.68 4.17
CA MET A 58 9.78 13.57 5.52
C MET A 58 10.71 12.36 5.64
N TYR A 59 10.34 11.22 5.07
CA TYR A 59 11.17 10.02 5.07
C TYR A 59 12.46 10.21 4.28
N MET A 60 12.40 10.83 3.09
CA MET A 60 13.57 11.19 2.30
C MET A 60 14.51 12.13 3.06
N ARG A 61 13.94 13.16 3.72
CA ARG A 61 14.70 14.09 4.55
C ARG A 61 15.40 13.41 5.72
N ASP A 62 14.71 12.52 6.43
CA ASP A 62 15.29 11.79 7.56
C ASP A 62 16.42 10.86 7.10
N THR A 63 16.24 10.18 5.98
CA THR A 63 17.26 9.31 5.36
C THR A 63 18.49 10.13 4.95
N ASP A 64 18.30 11.28 4.30
CA ASP A 64 19.42 12.15 3.92
C ASP A 64 20.18 12.70 5.13
N ARG A 65 19.46 13.06 6.21
CA ARG A 65 20.07 13.47 7.47
C ARG A 65 20.92 12.35 8.09
N ARG A 66 20.43 11.12 8.08
CA ARG A 66 21.16 9.95 8.61
C ARG A 66 22.41 9.62 7.79
N ARG A 67 22.37 9.88 6.49
CA ARG A 67 23.51 9.70 5.58
C ARG A 67 24.68 10.65 5.91
N CYS A 68 24.35 11.86 6.35
CA CYS A 68 25.32 12.90 6.70
C CYS A 68 25.82 12.81 8.17
N LEU A 69 25.33 11.87 8.98
CA LEU A 69 25.80 11.69 10.35
C LEU A 69 27.20 11.07 10.38
N PRO A 70 28.07 11.47 11.34
CA PRO A 70 29.39 10.89 11.49
C PRO A 70 29.32 9.39 11.88
N ASP A 71 30.32 8.66 11.47
CA ASP A 71 30.48 7.18 11.41
C ASP A 71 30.46 6.39 12.73
N VAL A 72 29.82 6.88 13.78
CA VAL A 72 29.99 6.33 15.14
C VAL A 72 28.98 5.20 15.48
N LEU A 73 27.84 5.12 14.77
CA LEU A 73 26.77 4.19 15.12
C LEU A 73 26.76 2.96 14.21
N MET A 74 27.03 1.79 14.82
CA MET A 74 26.82 0.49 14.18
C MET A 74 25.36 0.03 14.31
N THR A 75 24.85 -0.57 13.26
CA THR A 75 23.49 -1.14 13.24
C THR A 75 23.57 -2.54 12.66
N THR A 76 23.01 -3.50 13.35
CA THR A 76 22.92 -4.88 12.86
C THR A 76 21.85 -4.98 11.80
N VAL A 77 22.20 -5.49 10.63
CA VAL A 77 21.30 -5.68 9.50
C VAL A 77 21.29 -7.14 9.09
N ARG A 78 20.10 -7.69 8.85
CA ARG A 78 19.95 -9.08 8.46
C ARG A 78 20.12 -9.24 6.95
N CYS A 79 21.13 -10.04 6.53
CA CYS A 79 21.34 -10.46 5.15
C CYS A 79 21.09 -11.98 5.04
N GLY A 80 19.89 -12.36 4.57
CA GLY A 80 19.46 -13.76 4.57
C GLY A 80 19.34 -14.34 5.99
N ASN A 81 20.19 -15.30 6.35
CA ASN A 81 20.23 -15.92 7.68
C ASN A 81 21.37 -15.37 8.58
N ALA A 82 22.19 -14.45 8.10
CA ALA A 82 23.31 -13.89 8.86
C ALA A 82 22.99 -12.45 9.28
N ASP A 83 23.29 -12.13 10.53
CA ASP A 83 23.29 -10.76 11.03
C ASP A 83 24.65 -10.15 10.75
N VAL A 84 24.67 -8.99 10.11
CA VAL A 84 25.88 -8.27 9.72
C VAL A 84 25.83 -6.88 10.31
N ASP A 85 26.93 -6.47 10.96
CA ASP A 85 27.07 -5.12 11.48
C ASP A 85 27.48 -4.18 10.35
N MET A 86 26.67 -3.14 10.15
CA MET A 86 26.86 -2.11 9.12
C MET A 86 26.80 -0.73 9.76
N ARG A 87 27.55 0.21 9.23
CA ARG A 87 27.49 1.60 9.68
C ARG A 87 26.15 2.24 9.28
N GLN A 88 25.63 3.09 10.15
CA GLN A 88 24.30 3.70 9.93
C GLN A 88 24.25 4.60 8.69
N ASN A 89 25.34 5.28 8.34
CA ASN A 89 25.46 6.09 7.14
C ASN A 89 25.42 5.23 5.85
N GLU A 90 26.08 4.06 5.84
CA GLU A 90 26.10 3.13 4.70
C GLU A 90 24.73 2.53 4.48
N LYS A 91 24.04 2.16 5.56
CA LYS A 91 22.64 1.74 5.50
C LYS A 91 21.74 2.83 4.91
N ALA A 92 21.93 4.07 5.35
CA ALA A 92 21.16 5.22 4.85
C ALA A 92 21.47 5.51 3.38
N GLU A 93 22.72 5.29 2.93
CA GLU A 93 23.11 5.42 1.52
C GLU A 93 22.39 4.39 0.63
N ILE A 94 22.33 3.11 1.06
CA ILE A 94 21.59 2.08 0.33
C ILE A 94 20.09 2.44 0.23
N ILE A 95 19.48 2.88 1.34
CA ILE A 95 18.08 3.32 1.35
C ILE A 95 17.89 4.50 0.41
N TRP A 96 18.82 5.46 0.41
CA TRP A 96 18.76 6.63 -0.47
C TRP A 96 18.81 6.27 -1.96
N GLN A 97 19.70 5.34 -2.33
CA GLN A 97 19.79 4.85 -3.70
C GLN A 97 18.49 4.15 -4.15
N VAL A 98 17.91 3.34 -3.26
CA VAL A 98 16.61 2.67 -3.49
C VAL A 98 15.49 3.70 -3.66
N LEU A 99 15.43 4.74 -2.81
CA LEU A 99 14.42 5.79 -2.87
C LEU A 99 14.52 6.69 -4.10
N ASN A 100 15.70 6.85 -4.68
CA ASN A 100 15.90 7.64 -5.89
C ASN A 100 15.79 6.83 -7.19
N SER A 101 15.53 5.52 -7.12
CA SER A 101 15.42 4.67 -8.29
C SER A 101 14.04 4.73 -8.92
N ASP A 102 13.88 5.49 -10.00
CA ASP A 102 12.63 5.60 -10.77
C ASP A 102 12.13 4.24 -11.30
N ALA A 103 13.04 3.31 -11.60
CA ALA A 103 12.70 1.98 -12.06
C ALA A 103 11.89 1.20 -11.01
N LEU A 104 12.27 1.30 -9.74
CA LEU A 104 11.56 0.64 -8.63
C LEU A 104 10.14 1.19 -8.44
N TYR A 105 9.95 2.50 -8.57
CA TYR A 105 8.61 3.10 -8.50
C TYR A 105 7.70 2.62 -9.62
N ARG A 106 8.21 2.51 -10.84
CA ARG A 106 7.44 1.98 -11.99
C ARG A 106 7.08 0.51 -11.79
N GLU A 107 8.03 -0.30 -11.31
CA GLU A 107 7.78 -1.71 -11.03
C GLU A 107 6.78 -1.90 -9.90
N GLN A 108 6.90 -1.14 -8.81
CA GLN A 108 5.96 -1.14 -7.70
C GLN A 108 4.55 -0.75 -8.16
N THR A 109 4.43 0.28 -9.00
CA THR A 109 3.14 0.70 -9.57
C THR A 109 2.53 -0.42 -10.42
N ARG A 110 3.35 -1.08 -11.26
CA ARG A 110 2.90 -2.20 -12.09
C ARG A 110 2.40 -3.37 -11.23
N MET A 111 3.16 -3.76 -10.21
CA MET A 111 2.77 -4.83 -9.29
C MET A 111 1.50 -4.47 -8.52
N TRP A 112 1.36 -3.23 -8.07
CA TRP A 112 0.17 -2.73 -7.41
C TRP A 112 -1.07 -2.86 -8.31
N TRP A 113 -1.00 -2.42 -9.55
CA TRP A 113 -2.11 -2.54 -10.50
C TRP A 113 -2.47 -3.99 -10.83
N GLN A 114 -1.48 -4.87 -10.96
CA GLN A 114 -1.72 -6.31 -11.13
C GLN A 114 -2.42 -6.90 -9.91
N GLY A 115 -1.96 -6.58 -8.71
CA GLY A 115 -2.59 -6.99 -7.46
C GLY A 115 -4.02 -6.48 -7.34
N MET A 116 -4.24 -5.18 -7.62
CA MET A 116 -5.58 -4.57 -7.60
C MET A 116 -6.53 -5.24 -8.58
N ARG A 117 -6.09 -5.48 -9.82
CA ARG A 117 -6.89 -6.20 -10.82
C ARG A 117 -7.29 -7.60 -10.34
N MET A 118 -6.37 -8.34 -9.73
CA MET A 118 -6.65 -9.67 -9.18
C MET A 118 -7.64 -9.61 -8.00
N LEU A 119 -7.50 -8.61 -7.12
CA LEU A 119 -8.43 -8.39 -6.01
C LEU A 119 -9.85 -8.06 -6.53
N LEU A 120 -9.95 -7.17 -7.52
CA LEU A 120 -11.23 -6.80 -8.12
C LEU A 120 -11.94 -8.02 -8.74
N LEU A 121 -11.22 -8.84 -9.51
CA LEU A 121 -11.77 -10.06 -10.09
C LEU A 121 -12.23 -11.05 -9.03
N ARG A 122 -11.44 -11.25 -7.96
CA ARG A 122 -11.84 -12.12 -6.84
C ARG A 122 -13.05 -11.57 -6.09
N ALA A 123 -13.13 -10.24 -5.91
CA ALA A 123 -14.28 -9.60 -5.28
C ALA A 123 -15.57 -9.81 -6.08
N ILE A 124 -15.52 -9.67 -7.41
CA ILE A 124 -16.68 -9.93 -8.30
C ILE A 124 -17.20 -11.36 -8.12
N VAL A 125 -16.31 -12.35 -8.09
CA VAL A 125 -16.70 -13.75 -7.98
C VAL A 125 -17.26 -14.08 -6.59
N ARG A 126 -16.77 -13.44 -5.53
CA ARG A 126 -17.16 -13.72 -4.14
C ARG A 126 -18.31 -12.83 -3.63
N ALA A 127 -18.56 -11.69 -4.24
CA ALA A 127 -19.60 -10.75 -3.82
C ALA A 127 -21.01 -11.38 -3.69
N PRO A 128 -21.48 -12.26 -4.60
CA PRO A 128 -22.78 -12.91 -4.45
C PRO A 128 -22.87 -13.75 -3.17
N ALA A 129 -21.82 -14.49 -2.83
CA ALA A 129 -21.79 -15.31 -1.60
C ALA A 129 -21.78 -14.41 -0.35
N THR A 130 -21.04 -13.32 -0.36
CA THR A 130 -21.01 -12.33 0.73
C THR A 130 -22.39 -11.67 0.90
N LEU A 131 -23.07 -11.34 -0.19
CA LEU A 131 -24.42 -10.78 -0.16
C LEU A 131 -25.40 -11.76 0.49
N LEU A 132 -25.38 -13.03 0.07
CA LEU A 132 -26.25 -14.07 0.66
C LEU A 132 -25.98 -14.25 2.15
N LEU A 133 -24.72 -14.26 2.58
CA LEU A 133 -24.36 -14.35 3.99
C LEU A 133 -24.87 -13.14 4.80
N LEU A 134 -24.76 -11.92 4.25
CA LEU A 134 -25.25 -10.70 4.90
C LEU A 134 -26.76 -10.71 5.02
N VAL A 135 -27.47 -11.12 3.97
CA VAL A 135 -28.94 -11.25 4.00
C VAL A 135 -29.36 -12.31 5.01
N ALA A 136 -28.73 -13.49 5.02
CA ALA A 136 -29.01 -14.54 6.00
C ALA A 136 -28.74 -14.09 7.44
N ALA A 137 -27.64 -13.40 7.67
CA ALA A 137 -27.32 -12.82 8.98
C ALA A 137 -28.35 -11.76 9.41
N GLY A 138 -28.75 -10.88 8.50
CA GLY A 138 -29.81 -9.88 8.77
C GLY A 138 -31.15 -10.51 9.10
N LEU A 139 -31.56 -11.55 8.38
CA LEU A 139 -32.77 -12.32 8.67
C LEU A 139 -32.73 -13.01 10.04
N TRP A 140 -31.56 -13.47 10.45
CA TRP A 140 -31.40 -14.15 11.73
C TRP A 140 -31.29 -13.21 12.92
N LEU A 141 -30.51 -12.11 12.77
CA LEU A 141 -30.19 -11.17 13.86
C LEU A 141 -31.26 -10.09 14.06
N CYS A 142 -31.82 -9.55 12.96
CA CYS A 142 -32.74 -8.40 12.96
C CYS A 142 -33.91 -8.59 11.96
N PRO A 143 -34.76 -9.62 12.13
CA PRO A 143 -35.82 -9.90 11.16
C PRO A 143 -36.85 -8.77 11.03
N GLY A 144 -37.15 -8.07 12.13
CA GLY A 144 -38.09 -6.92 12.14
C GLY A 144 -37.60 -5.74 11.33
N ASP A 145 -36.34 -5.36 11.51
CA ASP A 145 -35.75 -4.23 10.80
C ASP A 145 -35.64 -4.50 9.29
N LEU A 146 -35.28 -5.74 8.95
CA LEU A 146 -35.18 -6.13 7.54
C LEU A 146 -36.56 -6.12 6.86
N SER A 147 -37.61 -6.59 7.54
CA SER A 147 -38.98 -6.56 7.02
C SER A 147 -39.51 -5.13 6.85
N ALA A 148 -39.23 -4.23 7.80
CA ALA A 148 -39.57 -2.82 7.73
C ALA A 148 -38.86 -2.12 6.55
N LEU A 149 -37.57 -2.40 6.36
CA LEU A 149 -36.76 -1.89 5.25
C LEU A 149 -37.31 -2.37 3.90
N LEU A 150 -37.67 -3.63 3.78
CA LEU A 150 -38.27 -4.18 2.56
C LEU A 150 -39.65 -3.54 2.25
N MET A 151 -40.49 -3.28 3.26
CA MET A 151 -41.72 -2.57 3.08
C MET A 151 -41.53 -1.12 2.61
N GLN A 152 -40.58 -0.41 3.23
CA GLN A 152 -40.22 0.96 2.80
C GLN A 152 -39.68 0.98 1.36
N LEU A 153 -38.82 0.01 1.02
CA LEU A 153 -38.27 -0.12 -0.32
C LEU A 153 -39.38 -0.39 -1.36
N LYS A 154 -40.35 -1.25 -1.02
CA LYS A 154 -41.49 -1.56 -1.90
C LYS A 154 -42.38 -0.34 -2.15
N ALA A 155 -42.54 0.55 -1.16
CA ALA A 155 -43.32 1.78 -1.28
C ALA A 155 -42.54 2.92 -1.98
N ALA A 156 -41.24 2.80 -2.16
CA ALA A 156 -40.40 3.84 -2.75
C ALA A 156 -40.52 3.87 -4.28
N ALA A 157 -40.20 5.03 -4.86
CA ALA A 157 -40.18 5.22 -6.32
C ALA A 157 -39.11 4.29 -6.98
N PRO A 158 -39.35 3.84 -8.24
CA PRO A 158 -38.42 2.93 -8.92
C PRO A 158 -36.98 3.44 -9.00
N ALA A 159 -36.82 4.76 -9.16
CA ALA A 159 -35.47 5.38 -9.18
C ALA A 159 -34.74 5.25 -7.83
N SER A 160 -35.43 5.41 -6.71
CA SER A 160 -34.84 5.23 -5.36
C SER A 160 -34.60 3.77 -5.04
N GLN A 161 -35.44 2.84 -5.53
CA GLN A 161 -35.19 1.40 -5.43
C GLN A 161 -33.89 1.00 -6.16
N ALA A 162 -33.70 1.50 -7.39
CA ALA A 162 -32.49 1.23 -8.18
C ALA A 162 -31.23 1.84 -7.52
N ALA A 163 -31.33 3.06 -6.99
CA ALA A 163 -30.25 3.71 -6.28
C ALA A 163 -29.86 2.94 -5.01
N PHE A 164 -30.84 2.47 -4.22
CA PHE A 164 -30.60 1.66 -3.04
C PHE A 164 -29.94 0.31 -3.40
N ALA A 165 -30.46 -0.39 -4.40
CA ALA A 165 -29.89 -1.66 -4.85
C ALA A 165 -28.45 -1.48 -5.33
N GLY A 166 -28.17 -0.42 -6.10
CA GLY A 166 -26.82 -0.05 -6.52
C GLY A 166 -25.89 0.23 -5.35
N GLY A 167 -26.35 0.97 -4.35
CA GLY A 167 -25.61 1.26 -3.12
C GLY A 167 -25.26 0.01 -2.33
N VAL A 168 -26.24 -0.89 -2.14
CA VAL A 168 -26.02 -2.18 -1.45
C VAL A 168 -25.01 -3.04 -2.21
N LEU A 169 -25.15 -3.16 -3.53
CA LEU A 169 -24.20 -3.92 -4.34
C LEU A 169 -22.78 -3.36 -4.26
N LEU A 170 -22.65 -2.02 -4.34
CA LEU A 170 -21.36 -1.35 -4.21
C LEU A 170 -20.74 -1.61 -2.83
N PHE A 171 -21.52 -1.46 -1.77
CA PHE A 171 -21.07 -1.71 -0.39
C PHE A 171 -20.60 -3.16 -0.18
N VAL A 172 -21.39 -4.14 -0.63
CA VAL A 172 -21.03 -5.57 -0.57
C VAL A 172 -19.74 -5.84 -1.36
N TYR A 173 -19.60 -5.21 -2.52
CA TYR A 173 -18.42 -5.36 -3.36
C TYR A 173 -17.16 -4.80 -2.67
N VAL A 174 -17.26 -3.62 -2.05
CA VAL A 174 -16.16 -3.00 -1.30
C VAL A 174 -15.75 -3.86 -0.11
N ILE A 175 -16.71 -4.28 0.75
CA ILE A 175 -16.43 -5.16 1.90
C ILE A 175 -15.79 -6.48 1.45
N THR A 176 -16.31 -7.09 0.37
CA THR A 176 -15.73 -8.33 -0.16
C THR A 176 -14.28 -8.11 -0.63
N GLY A 177 -14.02 -6.96 -1.26
CA GLY A 177 -12.67 -6.55 -1.67
C GLY A 177 -11.73 -6.38 -0.47
N GLU A 178 -12.19 -5.73 0.60
CA GLU A 178 -11.41 -5.56 1.84
C GLU A 178 -11.08 -6.92 2.50
N ILE A 179 -12.07 -7.81 2.62
CA ILE A 179 -11.86 -9.17 3.16
C ILE A 179 -10.84 -9.93 2.31
N CYS A 180 -10.94 -9.85 0.97
CA CYS A 180 -9.98 -10.47 0.06
C CYS A 180 -8.58 -9.87 0.21
N ALA A 181 -8.46 -8.54 0.32
CA ALA A 181 -7.18 -7.86 0.53
C ALA A 181 -6.55 -8.25 1.86
N LEU A 182 -7.32 -8.25 2.94
CA LEU A 182 -6.87 -8.65 4.27
C LEU A 182 -6.39 -10.12 4.28
N SER A 183 -7.16 -11.01 3.66
CA SER A 183 -6.80 -12.43 3.54
C SER A 183 -5.46 -12.62 2.78
N GLU A 184 -5.22 -11.82 1.74
CA GLU A 184 -3.97 -11.88 0.97
C GLU A 184 -2.78 -11.33 1.77
N ILE A 185 -2.96 -10.23 2.51
CA ILE A 185 -1.93 -9.68 3.40
C ILE A 185 -1.52 -10.70 4.46
N ILE A 186 -2.49 -11.36 5.10
CA ILE A 186 -2.24 -12.40 6.11
C ILE A 186 -1.51 -13.60 5.47
N ARG A 187 -1.97 -14.05 4.30
CA ARG A 187 -1.38 -15.18 3.58
C ARG A 187 0.05 -14.94 3.14
N CYS A 188 0.32 -13.76 2.58
CA CYS A 188 1.65 -13.42 2.06
C CYS A 188 2.63 -12.99 3.16
N ARG A 189 2.19 -12.78 4.40
CA ARG A 189 3.01 -12.25 5.51
C ARG A 189 3.87 -11.05 5.11
N GLY A 190 3.39 -10.22 4.18
CA GLY A 190 4.12 -9.07 3.65
C GLY A 190 5.33 -9.40 2.75
N LYS A 191 5.63 -10.68 2.51
CA LYS A 191 6.75 -11.07 1.66
C LYS A 191 6.38 -10.85 0.19
N GLY A 192 7.23 -10.09 -0.52
CA GLY A 192 7.11 -9.89 -1.97
C GLY A 192 6.12 -8.81 -2.43
N MET A 193 5.37 -8.16 -1.53
CA MET A 193 4.47 -7.07 -1.92
C MET A 193 5.16 -5.72 -2.15
N VAL A 194 6.39 -5.56 -1.66
CA VAL A 194 7.10 -4.28 -1.71
C VAL A 194 8.45 -4.46 -2.38
N CYS A 195 8.57 -4.03 -3.63
CA CYS A 195 9.82 -4.07 -4.40
C CYS A 195 10.97 -3.35 -3.69
N PHE A 196 10.67 -2.30 -2.93
CA PHE A 196 11.66 -1.55 -2.16
C PHE A 196 12.35 -2.39 -1.09
N VAL A 197 11.64 -3.28 -0.39
CA VAL A 197 12.22 -4.17 0.63
C VAL A 197 13.17 -5.16 -0.02
N THR A 198 12.79 -5.73 -1.16
CA THR A 198 13.62 -6.66 -1.91
C THR A 198 14.88 -5.96 -2.44
N ALA A 199 14.73 -4.79 -3.05
CA ALA A 199 15.85 -4.00 -3.55
C ALA A 199 16.80 -3.56 -2.44
N TYR A 200 16.27 -3.18 -1.27
CA TYR A 200 17.07 -2.88 -0.09
C TYR A 200 17.87 -4.11 0.38
N GLN A 201 17.24 -5.28 0.50
CA GLN A 201 17.91 -6.52 0.90
C GLN A 201 19.00 -6.93 -0.09
N GLU A 202 18.74 -6.80 -1.39
CA GLU A 202 19.74 -7.03 -2.42
C GLU A 202 20.91 -6.06 -2.33
N GLY A 203 20.63 -4.77 -2.05
CA GLY A 203 21.65 -3.74 -1.83
C GLY A 203 22.56 -4.07 -0.64
N VAL A 204 21.97 -4.48 0.49
CA VAL A 204 22.70 -4.91 1.68
C VAL A 204 23.57 -6.14 1.39
N CYS A 205 23.00 -7.16 0.74
CA CYS A 205 23.76 -8.38 0.42
C CYS A 205 24.89 -8.12 -0.57
N ARG A 206 24.73 -7.21 -1.52
CA ARG A 206 25.79 -6.77 -2.45
C ARG A 206 26.91 -6.07 -1.69
N TYR A 207 26.56 -5.15 -0.79
CA TYR A 207 27.53 -4.45 0.05
C TYR A 207 28.38 -5.42 0.88
N VAL A 208 27.73 -6.38 1.55
CA VAL A 208 28.42 -7.42 2.35
C VAL A 208 29.39 -8.26 1.51
N ARG A 209 28.97 -8.62 0.29
CA ARG A 209 29.85 -9.36 -0.65
C ARG A 209 31.06 -8.55 -1.04
N GLN A 210 30.90 -7.27 -1.37
CA GLN A 210 32.02 -6.38 -1.71
C GLN A 210 33.00 -6.22 -0.55
N GLN A 211 32.51 -6.10 0.69
CA GLN A 211 33.39 -6.04 1.86
C GLN A 211 34.21 -7.33 2.04
N ARG A 212 33.61 -8.50 1.82
CA ARG A 212 34.33 -9.79 1.89
C ARG A 212 35.41 -9.92 0.80
N GLU A 213 35.06 -9.57 -0.43
CA GLU A 213 36.01 -9.60 -1.55
C GLU A 213 37.16 -8.58 -1.37
N GLY A 214 36.90 -7.42 -0.75
CA GLY A 214 37.91 -6.45 -0.39
C GLY A 214 38.83 -6.92 0.76
N ALA A 215 38.30 -7.71 1.69
CA ALA A 215 39.07 -8.27 2.80
C ALA A 215 39.96 -9.48 2.37
N GLU A 216 39.55 -10.21 1.32
CA GLU A 216 40.30 -11.33 0.76
C GLU A 216 41.43 -10.90 -0.19
N ARG A 217 41.57 -9.61 -0.49
CA ARG A 217 42.68 -9.03 -1.27
C ARG A 217 43.70 -8.22 -0.43
N PRO A 218 44.19 -8.67 0.72
CA PRO A 218 45.31 -8.04 1.36
C PRO A 218 46.62 -8.71 0.88
N GLY A 219 47.38 -8.08 -0.02
CA GLY A 219 48.79 -8.36 -0.12
C GLY A 219 49.30 -9.10 -1.35
N THR A 220 48.97 -8.58 -2.57
CA THR A 220 49.74 -8.96 -3.77
C THR A 220 50.52 -7.80 -4.41
N GLU A 221 50.62 -6.67 -3.74
CA GLU A 221 51.47 -5.56 -4.21
C GLU A 221 52.43 -5.07 -3.13
N VAL A 222 53.44 -5.88 -2.81
CA VAL A 222 54.78 -5.40 -2.38
C VAL A 222 55.78 -6.56 -2.57
N ALA A 223 56.23 -6.76 -3.80
CA ALA A 223 57.50 -7.41 -4.07
C ALA A 223 57.90 -7.15 -5.53
N GLU A 224 58.38 -5.96 -5.82
CA GLU A 224 59.41 -5.68 -6.84
C GLU A 224 60.20 -4.43 -6.44
#